data_08145954ece77714365ff5be307e595d
#
_entry.id   08145954ece77714365ff5be307e595d
#
_cell.length_a   1.000
_cell.length_b   1.000
_cell.length_c   1.000
_cell.angle_alpha   90.00
_cell.angle_beta   90.00
_cell.angle_gamma   90.00
#
_symmetry.space_group_name_H-M   'P 1'
#
loop_
_entity.id
_entity.type
_entity.pdbx_description
1 polymer ?
#
loop_
_entity_poly.entity_id
_entity_poly.type
_entity_poly.pdbx_seq_one_letter_code
_entity_poly.pdbx_strand_id
1 'polypeptide(L)'
;MIRRAYYKRAARRTHPNIRRFVFVDPNDRRYDLYAHERDTILHSMKCRAEMITSTLSDLEGVSFNASQGAMYAFPRIYLPPKALDAAAEAGKPADMMYCLELLDSTGIVVVPGSGFGQKDGTLHFRATILPPEEELRDVLLRYSNFHASFMEKYA
;
A
#
# COMPACT_ATOMS: atom_id res chain seq x y z
N MET A 1 6.09 -25.55 2.63
CA MET A 1 5.21 -26.72 2.33
C MET A 1 3.73 -26.38 2.27
N ILE A 2 3.18 -25.53 3.12
CA ILE A 2 1.74 -25.17 3.21
C ILE A 2 1.22 -24.42 1.96
N ARG A 3 2.01 -23.49 1.36
CA ARG A 3 1.60 -22.75 0.14
C ARG A 3 1.31 -23.67 -1.05
N ARG A 4 2.10 -24.72 -1.25
CA ARG A 4 1.92 -25.66 -2.37
C ARG A 4 0.63 -26.47 -2.27
N ALA A 5 0.16 -26.76 -1.06
CA ALA A 5 -1.09 -27.49 -0.80
C ALA A 5 -2.34 -26.61 -1.01
N TYR A 6 -2.27 -25.32 -0.65
CA TYR A 6 -3.38 -24.37 -0.83
C TYR A 6 -3.67 -24.13 -2.32
N TYR A 7 -2.63 -23.87 -3.11
CA TYR A 7 -2.79 -23.68 -4.56
C TYR A 7 -3.28 -24.94 -5.29
N LYS A 8 -2.84 -26.13 -4.88
CA LYS A 8 -3.35 -27.39 -5.42
C LYS A 8 -4.85 -27.61 -5.11
N ARG A 9 -5.32 -27.15 -3.96
CA ARG A 9 -6.73 -27.29 -3.54
C ARG A 9 -7.65 -26.27 -4.20
N ALA A 10 -7.23 -25.01 -4.32
CA ALA A 10 -7.93 -23.97 -5.06
C ALA A 10 -8.04 -24.31 -6.56
N ALA A 11 -6.96 -24.80 -7.15
CA ALA A 11 -6.94 -25.23 -8.55
C ALA A 11 -7.84 -26.43 -8.89
N ARG A 12 -8.26 -27.23 -7.93
CA ARG A 12 -9.21 -28.34 -8.17
C ARG A 12 -10.67 -27.89 -8.31
N ARG A 13 -11.01 -26.68 -7.87
CA ARG A 13 -12.38 -26.13 -7.92
C ARG A 13 -12.62 -25.18 -9.10
N THR A 14 -11.58 -24.78 -9.83
CA THR A 14 -11.71 -23.90 -10.99
C THR A 14 -11.93 -24.72 -12.26
N HIS A 15 -12.75 -24.20 -13.16
CA HIS A 15 -13.03 -24.80 -14.46
C HIS A 15 -11.72 -25.16 -15.19
N PRO A 16 -11.60 -26.34 -15.84
CA PRO A 16 -10.35 -26.82 -16.45
C PRO A 16 -9.72 -25.81 -17.43
N ASN A 17 -10.51 -24.95 -18.06
CA ASN A 17 -10.03 -23.92 -18.96
C ASN A 17 -9.35 -22.75 -18.24
N ILE A 18 -9.70 -22.42 -17.00
CA ILE A 18 -9.07 -21.34 -16.22
C ILE A 18 -7.65 -21.74 -15.78
N ARG A 19 -7.40 -23.02 -15.48
CA ARG A 19 -6.06 -23.52 -15.17
C ARG A 19 -5.03 -23.24 -16.27
N ARG A 20 -5.47 -23.27 -17.52
CA ARG A 20 -4.60 -23.13 -18.69
C ARG A 20 -4.13 -21.68 -18.89
N PHE A 21 -4.82 -20.71 -18.28
CA PHE A 21 -4.50 -19.29 -18.40
C PHE A 21 -3.75 -18.71 -17.20
N VAL A 22 -3.81 -19.37 -16.02
CA VAL A 22 -3.24 -18.84 -14.77
C VAL A 22 -1.94 -19.54 -14.36
N PHE A 23 -1.73 -20.78 -14.78
CA PHE A 23 -0.55 -21.56 -14.42
C PHE A 23 0.00 -22.27 -15.65
N VAL A 24 1.21 -21.91 -16.03
CA VAL A 24 1.96 -22.65 -17.04
C VAL A 24 2.60 -23.87 -16.38
N ASP A 25 2.42 -25.05 -16.98
CA ASP A 25 3.05 -26.29 -16.50
C ASP A 25 4.58 -26.19 -16.66
N PRO A 26 5.38 -26.62 -15.68
CA PRO A 26 6.84 -26.62 -15.80
C PRO A 26 7.40 -27.37 -17.02
N ASN A 27 6.64 -28.29 -17.59
CA ASN A 27 7.02 -29.01 -18.81
C ASN A 27 6.51 -28.34 -20.10
N ASP A 28 5.79 -27.21 -20.01
CA ASP A 28 5.37 -26.44 -21.19
C ASP A 28 6.57 -25.65 -21.73
N ARG A 29 6.76 -25.67 -23.05
CA ARG A 29 7.83 -24.93 -23.74
C ARG A 29 7.87 -23.43 -23.45
N ARG A 30 6.78 -22.87 -22.92
CA ARG A 30 6.64 -21.45 -22.57
C ARG A 30 6.93 -21.19 -21.09
N TYR A 31 7.25 -22.22 -20.30
CA TYR A 31 7.40 -22.08 -18.87
C TYR A 31 8.55 -21.16 -18.48
N ASP A 32 9.67 -21.25 -19.16
CA ASP A 32 10.85 -20.42 -18.86
C ASP A 32 10.55 -18.93 -19.06
N LEU A 33 9.85 -18.56 -20.15
CA LEU A 33 9.41 -17.20 -20.41
C LEU A 33 8.42 -16.73 -19.32
N TYR A 34 7.42 -17.54 -19.03
CA TYR A 34 6.44 -17.23 -17.98
C TYR A 34 7.11 -17.06 -16.61
N ALA A 35 8.04 -17.96 -16.25
CA ALA A 35 8.75 -17.89 -14.99
C ALA A 35 9.59 -16.61 -14.89
N HIS A 36 10.29 -16.27 -15.96
CA HIS A 36 11.08 -15.04 -16.04
C HIS A 36 10.22 -13.77 -15.88
N GLU A 37 9.13 -13.65 -16.62
CA GLU A 37 8.21 -12.53 -16.53
C GLU A 37 7.60 -12.41 -15.12
N ARG A 38 7.11 -13.51 -14.57
CA ARG A 38 6.55 -13.57 -13.21
C ARG A 38 7.57 -13.13 -12.17
N ASP A 39 8.78 -13.67 -12.23
CA ASP A 39 9.81 -13.42 -11.22
C ASP A 39 10.32 -11.96 -11.32
N THR A 40 10.38 -11.40 -12.53
CA THR A 40 10.69 -9.98 -12.77
C THR A 40 9.64 -9.07 -12.14
N ILE A 41 8.35 -9.34 -12.35
CA ILE A 41 7.25 -8.57 -11.76
C ILE A 41 7.28 -8.67 -10.22
N LEU A 42 7.43 -9.88 -9.68
CA LEU A 42 7.48 -10.09 -8.23
C LEU A 42 8.69 -9.42 -7.59
N HIS A 43 9.84 -9.41 -8.26
CA HIS A 43 11.03 -8.71 -7.80
C HIS A 43 10.80 -7.19 -7.74
N SER A 44 10.28 -6.60 -8.81
CA SER A 44 9.94 -5.18 -8.85
C SER A 44 8.91 -4.79 -7.77
N MET A 45 7.88 -5.62 -7.56
CA MET A 45 6.91 -5.38 -6.48
C MET A 45 7.58 -5.45 -5.09
N LYS A 46 8.54 -6.34 -4.90
CA LYS A 46 9.30 -6.44 -3.65
C LYS A 46 10.12 -5.17 -3.42
N CYS A 47 10.87 -4.71 -4.41
CA CYS A 47 11.64 -3.46 -4.31
C CYS A 47 10.76 -2.27 -3.93
N ARG A 48 9.58 -2.14 -4.57
CA ARG A 48 8.61 -1.09 -4.26
C ARG A 48 8.06 -1.19 -2.83
N ALA A 49 7.76 -2.39 -2.37
CA ALA A 49 7.31 -2.62 -1.00
C ALA A 49 8.40 -2.24 0.04
N GLU A 50 9.67 -2.55 -0.26
CA GLU A 50 10.81 -2.18 0.58
C GLU A 50 11.01 -0.66 0.61
N MET A 51 10.89 0.03 -0.54
CA MET A 51 10.97 1.50 -0.62
C MET A 51 9.89 2.17 0.24
N ILE A 52 8.63 1.75 0.10
CA ILE A 52 7.53 2.29 0.91
C ILE A 52 7.76 2.01 2.39
N THR A 53 8.16 0.78 2.73
CA THR A 53 8.40 0.40 4.13
C THR A 53 9.48 1.26 4.76
N SER A 54 10.61 1.44 4.08
CA SER A 54 11.70 2.30 4.57
C SER A 54 11.22 3.73 4.76
N THR A 55 10.64 4.34 3.72
CA THR A 55 10.20 5.74 3.78
C THR A 55 9.17 5.97 4.90
N LEU A 56 8.14 5.12 4.99
CA LEU A 56 7.10 5.32 6.00
C LEU A 56 7.61 5.06 7.44
N SER A 57 8.57 4.16 7.61
CA SER A 57 9.15 3.88 8.94
C SER A 57 10.07 4.99 9.44
N ASP A 58 10.61 5.80 8.53
CA ASP A 58 11.50 6.92 8.86
C ASP A 58 10.73 8.21 9.22
N LEU A 59 9.40 8.25 9.02
CA LEU A 59 8.58 9.43 9.28
C LEU A 59 8.08 9.47 10.72
N GLU A 60 8.26 10.62 11.38
CA GLU A 60 7.73 10.86 12.71
C GLU A 60 6.19 10.81 12.71
N GLY A 61 5.59 10.14 13.70
CA GLY A 61 4.14 10.01 13.76
C GLY A 61 3.54 9.01 12.76
N VAL A 62 4.36 8.19 12.10
CA VAL A 62 3.89 7.08 11.25
C VAL A 62 4.36 5.75 11.82
N SER A 63 3.46 4.78 11.88
CA SER A 63 3.79 3.40 12.24
C SER A 63 3.34 2.46 11.12
N PHE A 64 4.26 1.66 10.63
CA PHE A 64 4.01 0.78 9.50
C PHE A 64 4.65 -0.60 9.70
N ASN A 65 3.86 -1.64 9.52
CA ASN A 65 4.36 -3.01 9.48
C ASN A 65 4.89 -3.31 8.08
N ALA A 66 6.08 -3.90 8.00
CA ALA A 66 6.68 -4.28 6.72
C ALA A 66 5.71 -5.09 5.86
N SER A 67 5.57 -4.69 4.60
CA SER A 67 4.73 -5.39 3.63
C SER A 67 5.26 -6.80 3.36
N GLN A 68 4.46 -7.81 3.69
CA GLN A 68 4.80 -9.23 3.47
C GLN A 68 4.14 -9.82 2.21
N GLY A 69 3.26 -9.07 1.59
CA GLY A 69 2.48 -9.45 0.41
C GLY A 69 1.37 -8.46 0.14
N ALA A 70 0.55 -8.74 -0.85
CA ALA A 70 -0.46 -7.84 -1.39
C ALA A 70 0.14 -6.58 -2.06
N MET A 71 -0.74 -5.77 -2.65
CA MET A 71 -0.36 -4.55 -3.36
C MET A 71 -0.73 -3.27 -2.60
N TYR A 72 -1.03 -3.40 -1.30
CA TYR A 72 -1.47 -2.29 -0.46
C TYR A 72 -0.56 -2.12 0.76
N ALA A 73 -0.30 -0.85 1.09
CA ALA A 73 0.24 -0.41 2.37
C ALA A 73 -0.90 0.18 3.22
N PHE A 74 -0.89 -0.08 4.52
CA PHE A 74 -1.89 0.41 5.46
C PHE A 74 -1.21 0.97 6.72
N PRO A 75 -0.51 2.11 6.60
CA PRO A 75 0.17 2.75 7.72
C PRO A 75 -0.83 3.36 8.69
N ARG A 76 -0.44 3.37 9.97
CA ARG A 76 -1.09 4.14 11.02
C ARG A 76 -0.41 5.50 11.15
N ILE A 77 -1.21 6.55 11.30
CA ILE A 77 -0.71 7.91 11.52
C ILE A 77 -1.14 8.41 12.90
N TYR A 78 -0.26 9.18 13.53
CA TYR A 78 -0.48 9.85 14.81
C TYR A 78 -0.43 11.34 14.55
N LEU A 79 -1.60 11.96 14.51
CA LEU A 79 -1.74 13.38 14.19
C LEU A 79 -1.64 14.25 15.45
N PRO A 80 -1.12 15.48 15.34
CA PRO A 80 -1.11 16.43 16.45
C PRO A 80 -2.52 16.75 16.94
N PRO A 81 -2.69 17.13 18.23
CA PRO A 81 -4.01 17.48 18.79
C PRO A 81 -4.74 18.58 18.01
N LYS A 82 -4.03 19.61 17.57
CA LYS A 82 -4.64 20.69 16.76
C LYS A 82 -5.20 20.21 15.41
N ALA A 83 -4.60 19.16 14.82
CA ALA A 83 -5.15 18.55 13.60
C ALA A 83 -6.45 17.79 13.90
N LEU A 84 -6.54 17.15 15.06
CA LEU A 84 -7.76 16.47 15.49
C LEU A 84 -8.90 17.48 15.74
N ASP A 85 -8.56 18.59 16.41
CA ASP A 85 -9.51 19.68 16.69
C ASP A 85 -10.01 20.32 15.38
N ALA A 86 -9.10 20.64 14.45
CA ALA A 86 -9.45 21.19 13.15
C ALA A 86 -10.35 20.25 12.33
N ALA A 87 -10.10 18.94 12.39
CA ALA A 87 -10.94 17.95 11.72
C ALA A 87 -12.35 17.89 12.35
N ALA A 88 -12.42 17.95 13.68
CA ALA A 88 -13.70 17.98 14.40
C ALA A 88 -14.51 19.24 14.08
N GLU A 89 -13.88 20.42 14.03
CA GLU A 89 -14.50 21.67 13.61
C GLU A 89 -15.02 21.61 12.16
N ALA A 90 -14.27 20.94 11.28
CA ALA A 90 -14.68 20.71 9.88
C ALA A 90 -15.74 19.61 9.73
N GLY A 91 -16.13 18.91 10.81
CA GLY A 91 -17.10 17.81 10.79
C GLY A 91 -16.61 16.60 9.99
N LYS A 92 -15.29 16.35 9.94
CA LYS A 92 -14.66 15.26 9.17
C LYS A 92 -13.83 14.36 10.06
N PRO A 93 -13.71 13.06 9.74
CA PRO A 93 -12.69 12.20 10.34
C PRO A 93 -11.28 12.77 10.08
N ALA A 94 -10.40 12.71 11.08
CA ALA A 94 -9.07 13.31 10.98
C ALA A 94 -8.17 12.65 9.92
N ASP A 95 -8.30 11.34 9.73
CA ASP A 95 -7.64 10.62 8.64
C ASP A 95 -8.15 11.05 7.26
N MET A 96 -9.45 11.35 7.14
CA MET A 96 -10.02 11.88 5.91
C MET A 96 -9.49 13.29 5.61
N MET A 97 -9.42 14.18 6.62
CA MET A 97 -8.84 15.52 6.45
C MET A 97 -7.38 15.43 5.97
N TYR A 98 -6.57 14.58 6.62
CA TYR A 98 -5.19 14.33 6.22
C TYR A 98 -5.08 13.85 4.76
N CYS A 99 -5.91 12.90 4.35
CA CYS A 99 -5.92 12.38 2.97
C CYS A 99 -6.33 13.43 1.94
N LEU A 100 -7.27 14.32 2.28
CA LEU A 100 -7.70 15.40 1.38
C LEU A 100 -6.63 16.49 1.25
N GLU A 101 -5.99 16.90 2.35
CA GLU A 101 -4.88 17.86 2.29
C GLU A 101 -3.68 17.29 1.51
N LEU A 102 -3.40 15.99 1.65
CA LEU A 102 -2.38 15.30 0.83
C LEU A 102 -2.73 15.37 -0.65
N LEU A 103 -3.96 15.05 -1.01
CA LEU A 103 -4.43 15.15 -2.40
C LEU A 103 -4.31 16.58 -2.95
N ASP A 104 -4.82 17.56 -2.22
CA ASP A 104 -4.87 18.95 -2.67
C ASP A 104 -3.46 19.55 -2.87
N SER A 105 -2.51 19.18 -2.01
CA SER A 105 -1.15 19.72 -2.07
C SER A 105 -0.19 18.98 -2.98
N THR A 106 -0.40 17.67 -3.19
CA THR A 106 0.57 16.82 -3.90
C THR A 106 0.00 16.08 -5.12
N GLY A 107 -1.32 15.99 -5.24
CA GLY A 107 -1.98 15.12 -6.22
C GLY A 107 -1.93 13.62 -5.90
N ILE A 108 -1.43 13.25 -4.71
CA ILE A 108 -1.34 11.84 -4.28
C ILE A 108 -2.69 11.40 -3.70
N VAL A 109 -3.28 10.37 -4.31
CA VAL A 109 -4.54 9.78 -3.84
C VAL A 109 -4.28 8.60 -2.93
N VAL A 110 -4.79 8.69 -1.71
CA VAL A 110 -4.85 7.59 -0.73
C VAL A 110 -6.26 7.46 -0.19
N VAL A 111 -6.59 6.36 0.45
CA VAL A 111 -7.94 6.14 0.98
C VAL A 111 -7.91 6.13 2.50
N PRO A 112 -8.70 7.00 3.18
CA PRO A 112 -8.72 7.06 4.65
C PRO A 112 -9.23 5.76 5.26
N GLY A 113 -8.67 5.40 6.42
CA GLY A 113 -9.00 4.18 7.14
C GLY A 113 -10.43 4.17 7.68
N SER A 114 -10.99 5.35 7.98
CA SER A 114 -12.39 5.52 8.37
C SER A 114 -13.37 4.95 7.34
N GLY A 115 -12.98 4.92 6.05
CA GLY A 115 -13.77 4.27 4.99
C GLY A 115 -13.76 2.73 5.01
N PHE A 116 -12.95 2.10 5.87
CA PHE A 116 -12.81 0.64 5.97
C PHE A 116 -13.21 0.06 7.33
N GLY A 117 -13.82 0.85 8.20
CA GLY A 117 -14.19 0.38 9.54
C GLY A 117 -12.98 0.13 10.43
N GLN A 118 -12.00 1.02 10.44
CA GLN A 118 -10.84 0.95 11.34
C GLN A 118 -11.27 0.98 12.81
N LYS A 119 -10.38 0.49 13.69
CA LYS A 119 -10.63 0.51 15.13
C LYS A 119 -10.77 1.95 15.63
N ASP A 120 -11.74 2.21 16.47
CA ASP A 120 -11.97 3.52 17.10
C ASP A 120 -10.69 4.04 17.80
N GLY A 121 -10.41 5.32 17.64
CA GLY A 121 -9.20 5.97 18.18
C GLY A 121 -7.91 5.65 17.43
N THR A 122 -8.00 5.00 16.26
CA THR A 122 -6.84 4.80 15.38
C THR A 122 -7.06 5.50 14.06
N LEU A 123 -6.00 6.05 13.47
CA LEU A 123 -6.04 6.74 12.19
C LEU A 123 -5.11 6.02 11.21
N HIS A 124 -5.64 5.68 10.04
CA HIS A 124 -4.89 4.98 9.01
C HIS A 124 -5.23 5.55 7.63
N PHE A 125 -4.39 5.25 6.66
CA PHE A 125 -4.75 5.36 5.25
C PHE A 125 -4.29 4.13 4.47
N ARG A 126 -4.88 3.89 3.32
CA ARG A 126 -4.48 2.84 2.39
C ARG A 126 -3.84 3.46 1.15
N ALA A 127 -2.63 3.05 0.86
CA ALA A 127 -1.93 3.35 -0.39
C ALA A 127 -1.67 2.08 -1.19
N THR A 128 -1.33 2.23 -2.48
CA THR A 128 -0.91 1.12 -3.33
C THR A 128 0.58 1.17 -3.60
N ILE A 129 1.21 0.02 -3.85
CA ILE A 129 2.61 -0.10 -4.25
C ILE A 129 2.76 -0.30 -5.76
N LEU A 130 1.72 0.02 -6.54
CA LEU A 130 1.64 -0.29 -7.98
C LEU A 130 2.47 0.64 -8.91
N PRO A 131 2.70 1.92 -8.60
CA PRO A 131 3.50 2.76 -9.47
C PRO A 131 4.90 2.17 -9.73
N PRO A 132 5.48 2.34 -10.92
CA PRO A 132 6.86 1.94 -11.21
C PRO A 132 7.85 2.53 -10.21
N GLU A 133 9.01 1.88 -10.01
CA GLU A 133 9.99 2.29 -8.99
C GLU A 133 10.47 3.74 -9.17
N GLU A 134 10.63 4.18 -10.41
CA GLU A 134 11.06 5.54 -10.74
C GLU A 134 10.03 6.59 -10.30
N GLU A 135 8.76 6.36 -10.63
CA GLU A 135 7.65 7.23 -10.23
C GLU A 135 7.41 7.17 -8.70
N LEU A 136 7.56 6.00 -8.10
CA LEU A 136 7.34 5.80 -6.68
C LEU A 136 8.32 6.61 -5.82
N ARG A 137 9.58 6.78 -6.28
CA ARG A 137 10.57 7.63 -5.58
C ARG A 137 10.10 9.07 -5.46
N ASP A 138 9.60 9.64 -6.55
CA ASP A 138 9.07 11.00 -6.56
C ASP A 138 7.80 11.12 -5.69
N VAL A 139 6.90 10.14 -5.78
CA VAL A 139 5.69 10.09 -4.94
C VAL A 139 6.05 10.06 -3.45
N LEU A 140 7.01 9.23 -3.05
CA LEU A 140 7.44 9.11 -1.66
C LEU A 140 8.13 10.38 -1.16
N LEU A 141 8.92 11.04 -1.98
CA LEU A 141 9.54 12.33 -1.64
C LEU A 141 8.47 13.41 -1.42
N ARG A 142 7.50 13.54 -2.32
CA ARG A 142 6.37 14.48 -2.19
C ARG A 142 5.54 14.17 -0.94
N TYR A 143 5.29 12.90 -0.67
CA TYR A 143 4.59 12.47 0.52
C TYR A 143 5.34 12.86 1.81
N SER A 144 6.65 12.61 1.87
CA SER A 144 7.47 12.94 3.05
C SER A 144 7.50 14.45 3.31
N ASN A 145 7.63 15.26 2.26
CA ASN A 145 7.60 16.72 2.37
C ASN A 145 6.22 17.22 2.86
N PHE A 146 5.15 16.67 2.29
CA PHE A 146 3.80 16.98 2.76
C PHE A 146 3.63 16.62 4.23
N HIS A 147 4.00 15.40 4.62
CA HIS A 147 3.85 14.93 5.99
C HIS A 147 4.57 15.85 6.99
N ALA A 148 5.82 16.21 6.72
CA ALA A 148 6.58 17.14 7.56
C ALA A 148 5.88 18.51 7.68
N SER A 149 5.43 19.09 6.56
CA SER A 149 4.72 20.36 6.54
C SER A 149 3.36 20.30 7.26
N PHE A 150 2.65 19.17 7.14
CA PHE A 150 1.39 18.94 7.85
C PHE A 150 1.61 18.87 9.37
N MET A 151 2.62 18.10 9.80
CA MET A 151 2.95 17.98 11.23
C MET A 151 3.35 19.34 11.81
N GLU A 152 4.17 20.13 11.12
CA GLU A 152 4.56 21.48 11.53
C GLU A 152 3.38 22.44 11.59
N LYS A 153 2.49 22.42 10.60
CA LYS A 153 1.28 23.27 10.54
C LYS A 153 0.37 23.10 11.76
N TYR A 154 0.30 21.88 12.28
CA TYR A 154 -0.59 21.53 13.39
C TYR A 154 0.13 21.23 14.71
N ALA A 155 1.44 21.52 14.81
CA ALA A 155 2.25 21.33 16.01
C ALA A 155 1.79 22.18 17.23
#